data_2177d8885152aed9e0b7b90cb09fde76
#
_entry.id   2177d8885152aed9e0b7b90cb09fde76
#
_cell.length_a   1.000
_cell.length_b   1.000
_cell.length_c   1.000
_cell.angle_alpha   90.00
_cell.angle_beta   90.00
_cell.angle_gamma   90.00
#
_symmetry.space_group_name_H-M   'P 1'
#
loop_
_entity.id
_entity.type
_entity.pdbx_description
1 polymer ?
#
loop_
_entity_poly.entity_id
_entity_poly.type
_entity_poly.pdbx_seq_one_letter_code
_entity_poly.pdbx_strand_id
1 'polypeptide(L)'
;VNVSRKYLPSRYEYRNWNGGLLRGTLDLDKALVEDSLIMKASSHRLLLYGNGGIWLSDTKASCFNDFNDGLPIGADYRQIRNVIKAANGSLWAVSPFGIYRYGVHGKWNEVKMPLEDDEKLTDIASHGDTLVVLSRSFAYVSLPPYTTFKRIQLSAPKNYDGKVTVFRTVWLLHSGELFGMAGKLVVDAIAVILVLLCITGIIIWLRPRHRVLMQQSFRLHDRIGRYTIILTLLIALTGWCLRPPVMIALVLNKIP
;
A
#
# COMPACT_ATOMS: atom_id res chain seq x y z
N VAL A 1 3.30 -6.22 21.52
CA VAL A 1 3.81 -4.87 21.73
C VAL A 1 3.06 -4.27 22.90
N ASN A 2 3.78 -4.03 24.01
CA ASN A 2 3.20 -3.33 25.16
C ASN A 2 3.16 -1.83 24.85
N VAL A 3 1.98 -1.29 24.58
CA VAL A 3 1.79 0.16 24.46
C VAL A 3 1.36 0.66 25.83
N SER A 4 2.23 1.43 26.47
CA SER A 4 1.92 2.02 27.76
C SER A 4 0.77 3.02 27.64
N ARG A 5 -0.22 2.90 28.51
CA ARG A 5 -1.39 3.80 28.62
C ARG A 5 -1.02 5.29 28.68
N LYS A 6 0.20 5.61 29.10
CA LYS A 6 0.76 6.95 29.22
C LYS A 6 0.92 7.68 27.87
N TYR A 7 0.95 6.93 26.76
CA TYR A 7 1.18 7.46 25.41
C TYR A 7 -0.08 7.46 24.52
N LEU A 8 -1.22 7.06 25.07
CA LEU A 8 -2.47 7.05 24.33
C LEU A 8 -3.19 8.39 24.54
N PRO A 9 -3.38 9.22 23.50
CA PRO A 9 -4.15 10.45 23.62
C PRO A 9 -5.61 10.13 23.99
N SER A 10 -6.24 11.02 24.77
CA SER A 10 -7.61 10.85 25.27
C SER A 10 -8.71 10.89 24.19
N ARG A 11 -8.37 11.18 22.95
CA ARG A 11 -9.24 11.14 21.77
C ARG A 11 -8.58 10.31 20.68
N TYR A 12 -8.92 9.12 20.59
CA TYR A 12 -8.91 8.04 19.57
C TYR A 12 -8.14 8.22 18.26
N GLU A 13 -7.08 8.99 18.22
CA GLU A 13 -6.13 9.03 17.11
C GLU A 13 -4.78 8.52 17.60
N TYR A 14 -4.43 7.30 17.22
CA TYR A 14 -3.17 6.70 17.57
C TYR A 14 -2.28 6.60 16.34
N ARG A 15 -1.02 6.94 16.51
CA ARG A 15 -0.02 6.61 15.49
C ARG A 15 0.46 5.18 15.72
N ASN A 16 0.40 4.33 14.69
CA ASN A 16 1.14 3.10 14.73
C ASN A 16 2.63 3.43 14.75
N TRP A 17 3.47 2.51 15.14
CA TRP A 17 4.91 2.74 15.17
C TRP A 17 5.56 2.96 13.79
N ASN A 18 4.83 2.74 12.70
CA ASN A 18 5.22 3.10 11.33
C ASN A 18 4.72 4.52 10.94
N GLY A 19 4.17 5.28 11.87
CA GLY A 19 3.68 6.63 11.62
C GLY A 19 2.27 6.71 11.01
N GLY A 20 1.58 5.61 10.80
CA GLY A 20 0.17 5.60 10.38
C GLY A 20 -0.78 5.99 11.51
N LEU A 21 -1.86 6.69 11.17
CA LEU A 21 -2.93 7.04 12.09
C LEU A 21 -3.85 5.84 12.29
N LEU A 22 -4.03 5.44 13.54
CA LEU A 22 -4.99 4.42 13.94
C LEU A 22 -6.27 5.11 14.40
N ARG A 23 -7.38 4.78 13.78
CA ARG A 23 -8.69 5.32 14.14
C ARG A 23 -9.56 4.21 14.70
N GLY A 24 -10.20 4.49 15.80
CA GLY A 24 -11.40 3.80 16.23
C GLY A 24 -11.37 3.16 17.61
N THR A 25 -12.38 3.50 18.39
CA THR A 25 -12.94 2.63 19.40
C THR A 25 -14.12 1.90 18.78
N LEU A 26 -14.05 0.60 18.75
CA LEU A 26 -15.18 -0.26 18.48
C LEU A 26 -15.75 -0.76 19.81
N ASP A 27 -17.03 -0.52 20.02
CA ASP A 27 -17.77 -1.20 21.08
C ASP A 27 -18.00 -2.65 20.60
N LEU A 28 -16.98 -3.47 20.88
CA LEU A 28 -16.96 -4.87 20.46
C LEU A 28 -18.02 -5.70 21.19
N ASP A 29 -18.45 -5.25 22.35
CA ASP A 29 -19.46 -5.96 23.13
C ASP A 29 -20.79 -6.03 22.38
N LYS A 30 -21.13 -4.99 21.61
CA LYS A 30 -22.33 -5.01 20.75
C LYS A 30 -22.14 -5.76 19.44
N ALA A 31 -20.90 -5.88 18.95
CA ALA A 31 -20.61 -6.55 17.70
C ALA A 31 -20.56 -8.08 17.81
N LEU A 32 -20.28 -8.59 19.00
CA LEU A 32 -20.07 -10.01 19.25
C LEU A 32 -21.24 -10.68 19.97
N VAL A 33 -22.29 -9.93 20.34
CA VAL A 33 -23.44 -10.43 21.11
C VAL A 33 -24.35 -11.37 20.30
N GLU A 34 -24.28 -11.38 18.98
CA GLU A 34 -25.04 -12.35 18.17
C GLU A 34 -24.39 -13.75 18.15
N ASP A 35 -23.16 -13.90 18.59
CA ASP A 35 -22.47 -15.19 18.70
C ASP A 35 -22.14 -15.51 20.16
N SER A 36 -22.97 -16.33 20.73
CA SER A 36 -23.11 -16.69 22.14
C SER A 36 -21.90 -17.32 22.84
N LEU A 37 -20.67 -17.10 22.41
CA LEU A 37 -19.49 -17.76 22.96
C LEU A 37 -18.33 -16.84 23.40
N ILE A 38 -18.41 -15.53 23.26
CA ILE A 38 -17.31 -14.65 23.66
C ILE A 38 -17.76 -13.51 24.56
N MET A 39 -17.68 -13.80 25.85
CA MET A 39 -17.43 -12.93 26.99
C MET A 39 -18.38 -11.74 27.23
N LYS A 40 -19.28 -11.94 28.22
CA LYS A 40 -19.73 -10.89 29.13
C LYS A 40 -18.53 -10.18 29.76
N ALA A 41 -18.10 -9.09 29.19
CA ALA A 41 -17.27 -8.12 29.87
C ALA A 41 -17.58 -6.74 29.27
N SER A 42 -18.36 -5.97 29.99
CA SER A 42 -18.58 -4.55 29.74
C SER A 42 -17.24 -3.81 29.82
N SER A 43 -16.59 -3.54 28.71
CA SER A 43 -15.46 -2.65 28.71
C SER A 43 -15.02 -2.34 27.29
N HIS A 44 -14.72 -1.11 27.06
CA HIS A 44 -14.24 -0.59 25.79
C HIS A 44 -12.87 -1.18 25.48
N ARG A 45 -12.80 -2.06 24.50
CA ARG A 45 -11.54 -2.58 23.96
C ARG A 45 -11.07 -1.69 22.84
N LEU A 46 -9.76 -1.55 22.72
CA LEU A 46 -9.14 -0.84 21.62
C LEU A 46 -8.74 -1.84 20.53
N LEU A 47 -9.03 -1.49 19.31
CA LEU A 47 -8.59 -2.24 18.15
C LEU A 47 -7.51 -1.41 17.44
N LEU A 48 -6.29 -1.95 17.36
CA LEU A 48 -5.18 -1.37 16.63
C LEU A 48 -5.05 -2.07 15.29
N TYR A 49 -4.91 -1.31 14.21
CA TYR A 49 -4.68 -1.90 12.89
C TYR A 49 -3.66 -1.07 12.09
N GLY A 50 -3.04 -1.68 11.12
CA GLY A 50 -2.02 -1.02 10.30
C GLY A 50 -1.24 -2.00 9.42
N ASN A 51 0.01 -1.67 9.12
CA ASN A 51 0.84 -2.44 8.18
C ASN A 51 1.22 -3.86 8.66
N GLY A 52 0.99 -4.19 9.91
CA GLY A 52 1.28 -5.52 10.44
C GLY A 52 0.05 -6.38 10.72
N GLY A 53 -1.16 -5.84 10.52
CA GLY A 53 -2.42 -6.52 10.80
C GLY A 53 -3.28 -5.82 11.84
N ILE A 54 -3.99 -6.61 12.64
CA ILE A 54 -4.97 -6.16 13.62
C ILE A 54 -4.60 -6.73 15.00
N TRP A 55 -4.68 -5.88 16.03
CA TRP A 55 -4.47 -6.27 17.42
C TRP A 55 -5.63 -5.78 18.27
N LEU A 56 -6.05 -6.60 19.21
CA LEU A 56 -7.13 -6.31 20.13
C LEU A 56 -6.57 -6.09 21.54
N SER A 57 -6.92 -5.00 22.20
CA SER A 57 -6.52 -4.75 23.58
C SER A 57 -7.28 -5.63 24.56
N ASP A 58 -6.69 -5.81 25.74
CA ASP A 58 -7.43 -6.21 26.93
C ASP A 58 -8.36 -5.04 27.40
N THR A 59 -9.19 -5.33 28.38
CA THR A 59 -10.16 -4.36 28.93
C THR A 59 -9.51 -3.12 29.56
N LYS A 60 -8.23 -3.21 29.92
CA LYS A 60 -7.46 -2.13 30.55
C LYS A 60 -6.56 -1.40 29.56
N ALA A 61 -6.56 -1.81 28.29
CA ALA A 61 -5.66 -1.33 27.25
C ALA A 61 -4.16 -1.44 27.65
N SER A 62 -3.83 -2.43 28.46
CA SER A 62 -2.47 -2.67 28.95
C SER A 62 -1.71 -3.68 28.07
N CYS A 63 -2.43 -4.57 27.40
CA CYS A 63 -1.87 -5.60 26.54
C CYS A 63 -2.67 -5.68 25.23
N PHE A 64 -1.97 -5.95 24.13
CA PHE A 64 -2.58 -6.16 22.83
C PHE A 64 -2.28 -7.55 22.32
N ASN A 65 -3.33 -8.30 22.03
CA ASN A 65 -3.26 -9.64 21.53
C ASN A 65 -3.41 -9.65 20.01
N ASP A 66 -2.82 -10.66 19.36
CA ASP A 66 -2.98 -10.88 17.93
C ASP A 66 -4.45 -11.16 17.59
N PHE A 67 -4.97 -10.46 16.60
CA PHE A 67 -6.35 -10.58 16.11
C PHE A 67 -6.38 -10.84 14.59
N ASN A 68 -5.36 -11.54 14.08
CA ASN A 68 -5.14 -11.75 12.65
C ASN A 68 -5.59 -13.11 12.12
N ASP A 69 -6.21 -13.96 12.94
CA ASP A 69 -6.60 -15.29 12.50
C ASP A 69 -7.54 -15.23 11.29
N GLY A 70 -7.15 -15.87 10.20
CA GLY A 70 -7.87 -15.83 8.91
C GLY A 70 -7.44 -14.72 7.96
N LEU A 71 -6.61 -13.75 8.38
CA LEU A 71 -5.97 -12.80 7.45
C LEU A 71 -4.81 -13.47 6.69
N PRO A 72 -4.49 -13.00 5.47
CA PRO A 72 -3.38 -13.55 4.70
C PRO A 72 -2.06 -13.38 5.42
N ILE A 73 -1.12 -14.29 5.15
CA ILE A 73 0.23 -14.27 5.71
C ILE A 73 1.12 -13.40 4.83
N GLY A 74 1.92 -12.56 5.44
CA GLY A 74 2.87 -11.68 4.76
C GLY A 74 2.63 -10.20 5.03
N ALA A 75 3.70 -9.43 5.21
CA ALA A 75 3.62 -8.01 5.57
C ALA A 75 2.89 -7.17 4.51
N ASP A 76 3.07 -7.48 3.24
CA ASP A 76 2.45 -6.73 2.14
C ASP A 76 0.93 -6.94 2.08
N TYR A 77 0.45 -8.13 2.42
CA TYR A 77 -0.98 -8.47 2.38
C TYR A 77 -1.72 -8.07 3.66
N ARG A 78 -1.03 -7.96 4.80
CA ARG A 78 -1.58 -7.56 6.10
C ARG A 78 -1.64 -6.05 6.33
N GLN A 79 -1.54 -5.25 5.28
CA GLN A 79 -1.70 -3.80 5.37
C GLN A 79 -3.17 -3.44 5.55
N ILE A 80 -3.64 -3.41 6.78
CA ILE A 80 -5.04 -3.03 7.05
C ILE A 80 -5.17 -1.52 7.00
N ARG A 81 -6.03 -1.04 6.12
CA ARG A 81 -6.29 0.40 5.89
C ARG A 81 -7.33 0.93 6.85
N ASN A 82 -8.38 0.16 7.06
CA ASN A 82 -9.46 0.53 7.96
C ASN A 82 -10.17 -0.71 8.48
N VAL A 83 -10.77 -0.57 9.68
CA VAL A 83 -11.65 -1.57 10.27
C VAL A 83 -12.92 -0.86 10.73
N ILE A 84 -14.07 -1.36 10.33
CA ILE A 84 -15.37 -0.77 10.67
C ILE A 84 -16.34 -1.81 11.19
N LYS A 85 -17.37 -1.33 11.87
CA LYS A 85 -18.56 -2.08 12.23
C LYS A 85 -19.70 -1.65 11.34
N ALA A 86 -20.30 -2.59 10.61
CA ALA A 86 -21.49 -2.33 9.82
C ALA A 86 -22.76 -2.26 10.71
N ALA A 87 -23.86 -1.75 10.16
CA ALA A 87 -25.12 -1.58 10.90
C ALA A 87 -25.67 -2.89 11.50
N ASN A 88 -25.45 -4.01 10.83
CA ASN A 88 -25.82 -5.35 11.32
C ASN A 88 -24.88 -5.90 12.41
N GLY A 89 -23.95 -5.10 12.91
CA GLY A 89 -22.99 -5.51 13.94
C GLY A 89 -21.73 -6.21 13.43
N SER A 90 -21.66 -6.64 12.17
CA SER A 90 -20.49 -7.34 11.64
C SER A 90 -19.26 -6.43 11.51
N LEU A 91 -18.09 -6.98 11.87
CA LEU A 91 -16.80 -6.30 11.70
C LEU A 91 -16.25 -6.56 10.29
N TRP A 92 -15.73 -5.49 9.70
CA TRP A 92 -15.12 -5.50 8.38
C TRP A 92 -13.75 -4.85 8.42
N ALA A 93 -12.80 -5.48 7.74
CA ALA A 93 -11.46 -4.93 7.55
C ALA A 93 -11.17 -4.82 6.05
N VAL A 94 -10.46 -3.75 5.67
CA VAL A 94 -10.01 -3.56 4.30
C VAL A 94 -8.50 -3.52 4.24
N SER A 95 -7.92 -4.26 3.30
CA SER A 95 -6.53 -4.18 2.89
C SER A 95 -6.44 -3.68 1.44
N PRO A 96 -5.27 -3.30 0.92
CA PRO A 96 -5.12 -2.94 -0.49
C PRO A 96 -5.56 -4.04 -1.47
N PHE A 97 -5.57 -5.29 -1.04
CA PHE A 97 -5.77 -6.46 -1.90
C PHE A 97 -7.10 -7.17 -1.70
N GLY A 98 -7.86 -6.84 -0.65
CA GLY A 98 -9.13 -7.49 -0.36
C GLY A 98 -9.85 -6.92 0.84
N ILE A 99 -11.06 -7.41 1.05
CA ILE A 99 -11.86 -7.13 2.23
C ILE A 99 -12.14 -8.40 3.02
N TYR A 100 -12.21 -8.25 4.32
CA TYR A 100 -12.39 -9.35 5.25
C TYR A 100 -13.55 -9.05 6.18
N ARG A 101 -14.37 -10.07 6.41
CA ARG A 101 -15.44 -10.04 7.40
C ARG A 101 -15.09 -10.95 8.56
N TYR A 102 -15.21 -10.44 9.78
CA TYR A 102 -15.03 -11.27 10.97
C TYR A 102 -16.23 -12.19 11.15
N GLY A 103 -15.99 -13.48 11.22
CA GLY A 103 -17.02 -14.52 11.25
C GLY A 103 -17.20 -15.16 12.61
N VAL A 104 -18.24 -16.00 12.71
CA VAL A 104 -18.70 -16.73 13.92
C VAL A 104 -17.62 -17.61 14.57
N HIS A 105 -16.65 -18.09 13.80
CA HIS A 105 -15.58 -18.95 14.32
C HIS A 105 -14.38 -18.18 14.86
N GLY A 106 -14.51 -16.87 15.07
CA GLY A 106 -13.43 -16.05 15.59
C GLY A 106 -12.32 -15.78 14.57
N LYS A 107 -12.63 -15.86 13.26
CA LYS A 107 -11.67 -15.71 12.16
C LYS A 107 -12.14 -14.69 11.15
N TRP A 108 -11.18 -14.03 10.52
CA TRP A 108 -11.44 -13.20 9.36
C TRP A 108 -11.63 -14.07 8.12
N ASN A 109 -12.68 -13.81 7.38
CA ASN A 109 -12.99 -14.49 6.12
C ASN A 109 -12.93 -13.47 4.99
N GLU A 110 -12.19 -13.79 3.95
CA GLU A 110 -12.12 -12.96 2.77
C GLU A 110 -13.48 -12.97 2.03
N VAL A 111 -13.92 -11.80 1.63
CA VAL A 111 -15.13 -11.63 0.82
C VAL A 111 -14.72 -11.25 -0.60
N LYS A 112 -15.18 -12.05 -1.57
CA LYS A 112 -14.85 -11.83 -2.97
C LYS A 112 -15.49 -10.56 -3.49
N MET A 113 -14.70 -9.75 -4.16
CA MET A 113 -15.11 -8.52 -4.84
C MET A 113 -14.74 -8.59 -6.33
N PRO A 114 -15.49 -7.89 -7.19
CA PRO A 114 -15.20 -7.79 -8.62
C PRO A 114 -14.08 -6.75 -8.86
N LEU A 115 -12.87 -7.01 -8.36
CA LEU A 115 -11.69 -6.16 -8.53
C LEU A 115 -11.00 -6.47 -9.86
N GLU A 116 -10.42 -5.46 -10.48
CA GLU A 116 -9.47 -5.62 -11.60
C GLU A 116 -8.08 -5.97 -11.07
N ASP A 117 -7.24 -6.62 -11.88
CA ASP A 117 -5.96 -7.21 -11.45
C ASP A 117 -5.00 -6.24 -10.74
N ASP A 118 -4.99 -4.97 -11.13
CA ASP A 118 -4.12 -3.93 -10.54
C ASP A 118 -4.85 -2.98 -9.57
N GLU A 119 -6.13 -3.24 -9.29
CA GLU A 119 -6.94 -2.35 -8.46
C GLU A 119 -6.64 -2.55 -6.98
N LYS A 120 -6.36 -1.44 -6.29
CA LYS A 120 -6.08 -1.45 -4.86
C LYS A 120 -7.15 -0.71 -4.08
N LEU A 121 -7.63 -1.36 -3.05
CA LEU A 121 -8.58 -0.78 -2.12
C LEU A 121 -7.90 0.24 -1.20
N THR A 122 -8.62 1.30 -0.89
CA THR A 122 -8.09 2.43 -0.11
C THR A 122 -8.79 2.60 1.23
N ASP A 123 -10.11 2.40 1.28
CA ASP A 123 -10.89 2.63 2.49
C ASP A 123 -12.22 1.86 2.46
N ILE A 124 -12.87 1.77 3.62
CA ILE A 124 -14.20 1.19 3.80
C ILE A 124 -15.01 2.06 4.77
N ALA A 125 -16.27 2.28 4.45
CA ALA A 125 -17.20 3.02 5.30
C ALA A 125 -18.58 2.38 5.29
N SER A 126 -19.37 2.61 6.34
CA SER A 126 -20.77 2.21 6.38
C SER A 126 -21.64 3.35 6.84
N HIS A 127 -22.82 3.46 6.24
CA HIS A 127 -23.88 4.38 6.64
C HIS A 127 -25.23 3.72 6.51
N GLY A 128 -25.97 3.60 7.61
CA GLY A 128 -27.17 2.77 7.66
C GLY A 128 -26.85 1.35 7.17
N ASP A 129 -27.68 0.81 6.32
CA ASP A 129 -27.51 -0.52 5.73
C ASP A 129 -26.53 -0.56 4.54
N THR A 130 -25.92 0.56 4.20
CA THR A 130 -25.03 0.64 3.03
C THR A 130 -23.58 0.50 3.47
N LEU A 131 -22.88 -0.47 2.87
CA LEU A 131 -21.45 -0.65 2.96
C LEU A 131 -20.78 -0.14 1.69
N VAL A 132 -19.79 0.72 1.83
CA VAL A 132 -19.06 1.29 0.69
C VAL A 132 -17.57 1.00 0.87
N VAL A 133 -16.98 0.37 -0.13
CA VAL A 133 -15.54 0.14 -0.22
C VAL A 133 -14.99 1.00 -1.35
N LEU A 134 -13.92 1.72 -1.08
CA LEU A 134 -13.30 2.61 -2.05
C LEU A 134 -12.03 1.98 -2.62
N SER A 135 -11.86 2.12 -3.92
CA SER A 135 -10.57 1.97 -4.58
C SER A 135 -10.03 3.33 -5.02
N ARG A 136 -8.97 3.34 -5.81
CA ARG A 136 -8.44 4.59 -6.37
C ARG A 136 -9.38 5.28 -7.36
N SER A 137 -10.21 4.50 -8.07
CA SER A 137 -11.01 4.99 -9.20
C SER A 137 -12.50 4.69 -9.05
N PHE A 138 -12.87 3.76 -8.17
CA PHE A 138 -14.23 3.25 -8.05
C PHE A 138 -14.71 3.19 -6.61
N ALA A 139 -16.01 3.22 -6.44
CA ALA A 139 -16.69 2.84 -5.22
C ALA A 139 -17.43 1.52 -5.43
N TYR A 140 -17.35 0.63 -4.48
CA TYR A 140 -18.07 -0.62 -4.43
C TYR A 140 -19.12 -0.55 -3.34
N VAL A 141 -20.38 -0.63 -3.73
CA VAL A 141 -21.51 -0.49 -2.82
C VAL A 141 -22.17 -1.84 -2.61
N SER A 142 -22.44 -2.18 -1.37
CA SER A 142 -23.11 -3.41 -0.97
C SER A 142 -24.21 -3.12 0.05
N LEU A 143 -25.30 -3.87 -0.04
CA LEU A 143 -26.40 -3.88 0.92
C LEU A 143 -26.49 -5.25 1.60
N PRO A 144 -27.11 -5.35 2.78
CA PRO A 144 -27.29 -6.63 3.44
C PRO A 144 -27.89 -7.69 2.49
N PRO A 145 -27.41 -8.92 2.52
CA PRO A 145 -26.45 -9.53 3.46
C PRO A 145 -24.97 -9.29 3.15
N TYR A 146 -24.61 -8.32 2.31
CA TYR A 146 -23.25 -7.93 1.91
C TYR A 146 -22.48 -9.03 1.17
N THR A 147 -23.18 -9.75 0.31
CA THR A 147 -22.59 -10.81 -0.52
C THR A 147 -22.20 -10.34 -1.92
N THR A 148 -22.80 -9.25 -2.38
CA THR A 148 -22.57 -8.71 -3.72
C THR A 148 -22.19 -7.24 -3.65
N PHE A 149 -21.20 -6.85 -4.46
CA PHE A 149 -20.69 -5.49 -4.53
C PHE A 149 -20.92 -4.91 -5.93
N LYS A 150 -21.68 -3.81 -5.98
CA LYS A 150 -21.91 -3.07 -7.22
C LYS A 150 -20.84 -2.03 -7.40
N ARG A 151 -20.08 -2.12 -8.49
CA ARG A 151 -19.08 -1.12 -8.87
C ARG A 151 -19.75 0.15 -9.39
N ILE A 152 -19.32 1.28 -8.90
CA ILE A 152 -19.75 2.61 -9.29
C ILE A 152 -18.53 3.43 -9.64
N GLN A 153 -18.52 4.02 -10.83
CA GLN A 153 -17.49 4.97 -11.19
C GLN A 153 -17.78 6.32 -10.54
N LEU A 154 -16.79 6.87 -9.85
CA LEU A 154 -16.92 8.16 -9.21
C LEU A 154 -16.84 9.26 -10.27
N SER A 155 -17.79 10.19 -10.21
CA SER A 155 -17.73 11.40 -11.04
C SER A 155 -16.56 12.28 -10.63
N ALA A 156 -15.92 12.91 -11.59
CA ALA A 156 -14.88 13.89 -11.30
C ALA A 156 -15.43 15.02 -10.42
N PRO A 157 -14.67 15.53 -9.45
CA PRO A 157 -15.07 16.70 -8.66
C PRO A 157 -15.41 17.90 -9.55
N LYS A 158 -16.32 18.75 -9.08
CA LYS A 158 -16.56 20.04 -9.73
C LYS A 158 -15.24 20.82 -9.79
N ASN A 159 -14.90 21.36 -10.96
CA ASN A 159 -13.64 22.06 -11.25
C ASN A 159 -12.40 21.15 -11.36
N TYR A 160 -12.58 19.86 -11.57
CA TYR A 160 -11.45 18.98 -11.90
C TYR A 160 -10.93 19.34 -13.30
N ASP A 161 -9.69 19.84 -13.37
CA ASP A 161 -9.05 20.31 -14.59
C ASP A 161 -8.49 19.20 -15.49
N GLY A 162 -8.58 17.94 -15.04
CA GLY A 162 -8.05 16.77 -15.75
C GLY A 162 -6.52 16.73 -15.86
N LYS A 163 -5.83 17.72 -15.31
CA LYS A 163 -4.39 17.88 -15.45
C LYS A 163 -3.63 17.05 -14.45
N VAL A 164 -2.54 16.46 -14.89
CA VAL A 164 -1.59 15.75 -14.03
C VAL A 164 -0.38 16.64 -13.73
N THR A 165 0.24 16.43 -12.57
CA THR A 165 1.48 17.13 -12.25
C THR A 165 2.62 16.61 -13.12
N VAL A 166 3.55 17.50 -13.50
CA VAL A 166 4.78 17.10 -14.21
C VAL A 166 5.55 16.06 -13.43
N PHE A 167 5.55 16.15 -12.11
CA PHE A 167 6.12 15.14 -11.23
C PHE A 167 5.56 13.73 -11.49
N ARG A 168 4.23 13.58 -11.60
CA ARG A 168 3.62 12.28 -11.87
C ARG A 168 4.05 11.70 -13.22
N THR A 169 4.15 12.54 -14.25
CA THR A 169 4.61 12.12 -15.57
C THR A 169 6.07 11.64 -15.53
N VAL A 170 6.95 12.41 -14.85
CA VAL A 170 8.35 12.03 -14.67
C VAL A 170 8.47 10.73 -13.86
N TRP A 171 7.64 10.57 -12.82
CA TRP A 171 7.56 9.34 -12.04
C TRP A 171 7.18 8.14 -12.91
N LEU A 172 6.08 8.24 -13.67
CA LEU A 172 5.61 7.17 -14.55
C LEU A 172 6.64 6.80 -15.62
N LEU A 173 7.38 7.78 -16.14
CA LEU A 173 8.46 7.55 -17.09
C LEU A 173 9.65 6.86 -16.43
N HIS A 174 10.06 7.31 -15.24
CA HIS A 174 11.19 6.75 -14.50
C HIS A 174 10.93 5.30 -14.05
N SER A 175 9.72 5.00 -13.60
CA SER A 175 9.31 3.67 -13.17
C SER A 175 8.97 2.72 -14.33
N GLY A 176 8.85 3.25 -15.55
CA GLY A 176 8.40 2.49 -16.71
C GLY A 176 6.88 2.24 -16.73
N GLU A 177 6.13 2.68 -15.73
CA GLU A 177 4.68 2.45 -15.63
C GLU A 177 3.91 3.05 -16.81
N LEU A 178 4.46 4.09 -17.47
CA LEU A 178 3.85 4.71 -18.64
C LEU A 178 3.59 3.71 -19.77
N PHE A 179 4.42 2.69 -19.89
CA PHE A 179 4.33 1.62 -20.90
C PHE A 179 3.89 0.27 -20.31
N GLY A 180 3.27 0.29 -19.13
CA GLY A 180 2.78 -0.90 -18.44
C GLY A 180 3.88 -1.90 -18.08
N MET A 181 3.59 -3.19 -18.21
CA MET A 181 4.54 -4.25 -17.85
C MET A 181 5.81 -4.22 -18.71
N ALA A 182 5.67 -3.94 -20.00
CA ALA A 182 6.83 -3.86 -20.91
C ALA A 182 7.81 -2.76 -20.48
N GLY A 183 7.30 -1.59 -20.09
CA GLY A 183 8.13 -0.50 -19.59
C GLY A 183 8.87 -0.84 -18.30
N LYS A 184 8.19 -1.50 -17.35
CA LYS A 184 8.82 -1.97 -16.11
C LYS A 184 9.98 -2.92 -16.40
N LEU A 185 9.78 -3.90 -17.28
CA LEU A 185 10.84 -4.84 -17.68
C LEU A 185 12.04 -4.14 -18.34
N VAL A 186 11.79 -3.09 -19.13
CA VAL A 186 12.87 -2.29 -19.74
C VAL A 186 13.67 -1.56 -18.67
N VAL A 187 13.01 -0.95 -17.68
CA VAL A 187 13.69 -0.27 -16.56
C VAL A 187 14.51 -1.25 -15.73
N ASP A 188 13.96 -2.42 -15.43
CA ASP A 188 14.67 -3.48 -14.69
C ASP A 188 15.91 -3.97 -15.49
N ALA A 189 15.78 -4.16 -16.81
CA ALA A 189 16.90 -4.51 -17.66
C ALA A 189 18.00 -3.44 -17.64
N ILE A 190 17.64 -2.14 -17.67
CA ILE A 190 18.58 -1.04 -17.57
C ILE A 190 19.28 -1.04 -16.21
N ALA A 191 18.57 -1.34 -15.13
CA ALA A 191 19.15 -1.44 -13.79
C ALA A 191 20.24 -2.54 -13.74
N VAL A 192 19.98 -3.71 -14.33
CA VAL A 192 20.97 -4.79 -14.45
C VAL A 192 22.17 -4.34 -15.30
N ILE A 193 21.92 -3.66 -16.40
CA ILE A 193 22.97 -3.12 -17.28
C ILE A 193 23.85 -2.12 -16.51
N LEU A 194 23.26 -1.22 -15.72
CA LEU A 194 24.01 -0.28 -14.88
C LEU A 194 24.92 -0.98 -13.88
N VAL A 195 24.44 -2.06 -13.26
CA VAL A 195 25.26 -2.87 -12.34
C VAL A 195 26.46 -3.47 -13.09
N LEU A 196 26.24 -4.03 -14.29
CA LEU A 196 27.31 -4.58 -15.13
C LEU A 196 28.31 -3.50 -15.57
N LEU A 197 27.84 -2.32 -15.94
CA LEU A 197 28.70 -1.19 -16.27
C LEU A 197 29.54 -0.73 -15.06
N CYS A 198 28.95 -0.68 -13.86
CA CYS A 198 29.69 -0.38 -12.63
C CYS A 198 30.78 -1.43 -12.36
N ILE A 199 30.44 -2.72 -12.44
CA ILE A 199 31.39 -3.81 -12.20
C ILE A 199 32.55 -3.75 -13.19
N THR A 200 32.24 -3.63 -14.49
CA THR A 200 33.28 -3.55 -15.54
C THR A 200 34.13 -2.28 -15.38
N GLY A 201 33.53 -1.15 -15.02
CA GLY A 201 34.26 0.08 -14.74
C GLY A 201 35.22 -0.05 -13.56
N ILE A 202 34.79 -0.69 -12.46
CA ILE A 202 35.63 -0.97 -11.30
C ILE A 202 36.78 -1.90 -11.66
N ILE A 203 36.56 -2.94 -12.46
CA ILE A 203 37.61 -3.85 -12.92
C ILE A 203 38.66 -3.09 -13.74
N ILE A 204 38.24 -2.25 -14.67
CA ILE A 204 39.10 -1.43 -15.50
C ILE A 204 39.96 -0.50 -14.61
N TRP A 205 39.36 0.10 -13.60
CA TRP A 205 40.06 1.03 -12.70
C TRP A 205 41.02 0.35 -11.72
N LEU A 206 40.60 -0.78 -11.11
CA LEU A 206 41.42 -1.45 -10.08
C LEU A 206 42.52 -2.34 -10.64
N ARG A 207 42.40 -2.88 -11.86
CA ARG A 207 43.35 -3.86 -12.41
C ARG A 207 43.89 -3.47 -13.78
N PRO A 208 44.50 -2.28 -13.94
CA PRO A 208 45.04 -1.81 -15.22
C PRO A 208 46.22 -2.65 -15.73
N ARG A 209 46.90 -3.42 -14.86
CA ARG A 209 48.04 -4.27 -15.22
C ARG A 209 47.64 -5.65 -15.78
N HIS A 210 46.44 -6.09 -15.61
CA HIS A 210 45.93 -7.38 -16.09
C HIS A 210 45.35 -7.25 -17.52
N ARG A 211 46.22 -7.26 -18.54
CA ARG A 211 45.90 -6.93 -19.94
C ARG A 211 44.65 -7.64 -20.47
N VAL A 212 44.56 -8.98 -20.28
CA VAL A 212 43.43 -9.78 -20.82
C VAL A 212 42.13 -9.39 -20.18
N LEU A 213 42.05 -9.32 -18.85
CA LEU A 213 40.85 -9.00 -18.12
C LEU A 213 40.38 -7.55 -18.35
N MET A 214 41.36 -6.64 -18.45
CA MET A 214 41.11 -5.24 -18.79
C MET A 214 40.54 -5.08 -20.19
N GLN A 215 41.11 -5.75 -21.21
CA GLN A 215 40.61 -5.66 -22.57
C GLN A 215 39.21 -6.23 -22.75
N GLN A 216 38.91 -7.35 -22.09
CA GLN A 216 37.58 -7.94 -22.10
C GLN A 216 36.54 -7.03 -21.43
N SER A 217 36.85 -6.53 -20.23
CA SER A 217 36.00 -5.62 -19.52
C SER A 217 35.80 -4.31 -20.27
N PHE A 218 36.83 -3.76 -20.88
CA PHE A 218 36.75 -2.55 -21.70
C PHE A 218 35.83 -2.74 -22.92
N ARG A 219 36.01 -3.85 -23.69
CA ARG A 219 35.14 -4.12 -24.83
C ARG A 219 33.69 -4.31 -24.44
N LEU A 220 33.44 -4.99 -23.33
CA LEU A 220 32.08 -5.21 -22.83
C LEU A 220 31.46 -3.89 -22.36
N HIS A 221 32.19 -3.13 -21.56
CA HIS A 221 31.77 -1.82 -21.04
C HIS A 221 31.45 -0.83 -22.18
N ASP A 222 32.38 -0.72 -23.14
CA ASP A 222 32.20 0.17 -24.30
C ASP A 222 31.03 -0.23 -25.18
N ARG A 223 30.87 -1.52 -25.46
CA ARG A 223 29.75 -2.00 -26.28
C ARG A 223 28.42 -1.79 -25.60
N ILE A 224 28.28 -2.23 -24.36
CA ILE A 224 27.01 -2.06 -23.60
C ILE A 224 26.72 -0.59 -23.42
N GLY A 225 27.71 0.22 -23.00
CA GLY A 225 27.56 1.64 -22.78
C GLY A 225 27.04 2.38 -24.00
N ARG A 226 27.63 2.12 -25.20
CA ARG A 226 27.17 2.78 -26.44
C ARG A 226 25.74 2.49 -26.81
N TYR A 227 25.27 1.25 -26.66
CA TYR A 227 23.90 0.89 -27.01
C TYR A 227 22.87 1.36 -25.98
N THR A 228 23.27 1.54 -24.73
CA THR A 228 22.34 1.86 -23.65
C THR A 228 22.42 3.31 -23.16
N ILE A 229 23.38 4.11 -23.66
CA ILE A 229 23.69 5.44 -23.13
C ILE A 229 22.45 6.36 -23.06
N ILE A 230 21.61 6.35 -24.08
CA ILE A 230 20.42 7.24 -24.15
C ILE A 230 19.43 6.86 -23.05
N LEU A 231 19.11 5.55 -22.94
CA LEU A 231 18.17 5.05 -21.93
C LEU A 231 18.71 5.21 -20.52
N THR A 232 20.00 4.92 -20.33
CA THR A 232 20.69 5.11 -19.05
C THR A 232 20.68 6.58 -18.61
N LEU A 233 20.96 7.49 -19.54
CA LEU A 233 20.92 8.93 -19.26
C LEU A 233 19.50 9.39 -18.95
N LEU A 234 18.50 8.91 -19.67
CA LEU A 234 17.08 9.22 -19.42
C LEU A 234 16.66 8.78 -18.00
N ILE A 235 16.99 7.55 -17.59
CA ILE A 235 16.69 7.05 -16.25
C ILE A 235 17.44 7.84 -15.19
N ALA A 236 18.71 8.16 -15.39
CA ALA A 236 19.50 8.96 -14.46
C ALA A 236 18.93 10.38 -14.31
N LEU A 237 18.57 11.04 -15.42
CA LEU A 237 17.99 12.38 -15.43
C LEU A 237 16.63 12.40 -14.75
N THR A 238 15.74 11.47 -15.10
CA THR A 238 14.42 11.38 -14.46
C THR A 238 14.55 11.07 -12.97
N GLY A 239 15.46 10.19 -12.55
CA GLY A 239 15.76 9.93 -11.15
C GLY A 239 16.28 11.16 -10.40
N TRP A 240 17.13 11.99 -11.04
CA TRP A 240 17.56 13.26 -10.47
C TRP A 240 16.41 14.25 -10.31
N CYS A 241 15.49 14.30 -11.27
CA CYS A 241 14.28 15.14 -11.21
C CYS A 241 13.35 14.76 -10.05
N LEU A 242 13.40 13.52 -9.56
CA LEU A 242 12.60 13.06 -8.42
C LEU A 242 13.23 13.43 -7.06
N ARG A 243 14.39 14.08 -7.03
CA ARG A 243 15.03 14.57 -5.79
C ARG A 243 14.33 15.84 -5.27
N PRO A 244 14.30 16.05 -3.92
CA PRO A 244 13.49 17.08 -3.28
C PRO A 244 13.55 18.47 -3.91
N PRO A 245 14.68 19.08 -4.26
CA PRO A 245 14.68 20.46 -4.80
C PRO A 245 13.92 20.57 -6.13
N VAL A 246 14.17 19.63 -7.05
CA VAL A 246 13.55 19.62 -8.39
C VAL A 246 12.11 19.12 -8.31
N MET A 247 11.87 18.12 -7.47
CA MET A 247 10.53 17.56 -7.24
C MET A 247 9.51 18.63 -6.86
N ILE A 248 9.87 19.55 -5.97
CA ILE A 248 8.97 20.64 -5.53
C ILE A 248 8.54 21.48 -6.72
N ALA A 249 9.48 21.88 -7.60
CA ALA A 249 9.16 22.63 -8.79
C ALA A 249 8.25 21.83 -9.75
N LEU A 250 8.47 20.52 -9.89
CA LEU A 250 7.65 19.65 -10.76
C LEU A 250 6.24 19.42 -10.23
N VAL A 251 6.05 19.37 -8.91
CA VAL A 251 4.73 19.24 -8.28
C VAL A 251 3.88 20.48 -8.47
N LEU A 252 4.49 21.66 -8.46
CA LEU A 252 3.78 22.93 -8.65
C LEU A 252 3.33 23.17 -10.10
N ASN A 253 3.94 22.49 -11.06
CA ASN A 253 3.59 22.60 -12.47
C ASN A 253 2.67 21.45 -12.92
N LYS A 254 1.63 21.79 -13.67
CA LYS A 254 0.67 20.83 -14.25
C LYS A 254 0.75 20.87 -15.76
N ILE A 255 0.55 19.72 -16.37
CA ILE A 255 0.40 19.56 -17.82
C ILE A 255 -0.99 19.03 -18.15
N PRO A 256 -1.52 19.41 -19.34
CA PRO A 256 -2.82 18.93 -19.80
C PRO A 256 -2.88 17.42 -19.89
#